data_72eb8772a7bfd6c2196ce3005715b18e
#
_entry.id   72eb8772a7bfd6c2196ce3005715b18e
#
_cell.length_a   1.000
_cell.length_b   1.000
_cell.length_c   1.000
_cell.angle_alpha   90.00
_cell.angle_beta   90.00
_cell.angle_gamma   90.00
#
_symmetry.space_group_name_H-M   'P 1'
#
loop_
_entity.id
_entity.type
_entity.pdbx_description
1 polymer ?
#
loop_
_entity_poly.entity_id
_entity_poly.type
_entity_poly.pdbx_seq_one_letter_code
_entity_poly.pdbx_strand_id
1 'polypeptide(L)'
;MNSLISKAFSAAKKENRPALLTYTVAGDNTKKKSLEILKSISNYADICELGFPHNTPIADGGQIQTSAYRAIKNGIKINDVFSIAKNFKKIKKNKPIILMGYYNMIYQYNENKFLDKCKKSKVDGLIVVDLPYPENKNFASKCKKKGITFIQ
;
A
#
# COMPACT_ATOMS: atom_id res chain seq x y z
N MET A 1 14.58 2.86 14.78
CA MET A 1 13.27 3.57 14.93
C MET A 1 12.16 2.55 14.88
N ASN A 2 11.29 2.51 15.89
CA ASN A 2 10.08 1.66 15.83
C ASN A 2 9.12 2.24 14.80
N SER A 3 8.98 1.59 13.64
CA SER A 3 8.01 1.99 12.61
C SER A 3 6.57 1.80 13.11
N LEU A 4 5.59 2.49 12.50
CA LEU A 4 4.17 2.26 12.83
C LEU A 4 3.76 0.81 12.61
N ILE A 5 4.32 0.15 11.58
CA ILE A 5 4.13 -1.28 11.31
C ILE A 5 4.60 -2.13 12.49
N SER A 6 5.83 -1.90 12.99
CA SER A 6 6.36 -2.64 14.14
C SER A 6 5.53 -2.38 15.40
N LYS A 7 5.03 -1.16 15.60
CA LYS A 7 4.15 -0.83 16.73
C LYS A 7 2.81 -1.58 16.65
N ALA A 8 2.22 -1.71 15.45
CA ALA A 8 0.97 -2.45 15.24
C ALA A 8 1.14 -3.93 15.60
N PHE A 9 2.20 -4.59 15.11
CA PHE A 9 2.50 -5.98 15.48
C PHE A 9 2.78 -6.14 16.98
N SER A 10 3.52 -5.21 17.58
CA SER A 10 3.80 -5.26 19.03
C SER A 10 2.54 -5.09 19.87
N ALA A 11 1.59 -4.26 19.43
CA ALA A 11 0.31 -4.07 20.12
C ALA A 11 -0.53 -5.37 20.06
N ALA A 12 -0.71 -5.96 18.87
CA ALA A 12 -1.42 -7.22 18.70
C ALA A 12 -0.81 -8.36 19.54
N LYS A 13 0.54 -8.43 19.56
CA LYS A 13 1.26 -9.42 20.39
C LYS A 13 0.99 -9.23 21.88
N LYS A 14 0.95 -8.00 22.38
CA LYS A 14 0.61 -7.71 23.79
C LYS A 14 -0.80 -8.12 24.16
N GLU A 15 -1.73 -8.07 23.20
CA GLU A 15 -3.12 -8.52 23.35
C GLU A 15 -3.28 -10.02 23.10
N ASN A 16 -2.18 -10.76 22.92
CA ASN A 16 -2.13 -12.20 22.64
C ASN A 16 -3.02 -12.62 21.45
N ARG A 17 -3.03 -11.82 20.40
CA ARG A 17 -3.76 -12.08 19.15
C ARG A 17 -2.91 -11.84 17.91
N PRO A 18 -3.27 -12.45 16.76
CA PRO A 18 -2.65 -12.08 15.47
C PRO A 18 -3.00 -10.63 15.08
N ALA A 19 -2.11 -9.98 14.33
CA ALA A 19 -2.40 -8.71 13.71
C ALA A 19 -3.30 -8.91 12.48
N LEU A 20 -4.35 -8.10 12.36
CA LEU A 20 -5.24 -8.10 11.19
C LEU A 20 -4.73 -7.09 10.15
N LEU A 21 -4.36 -7.60 8.99
CA LEU A 21 -4.05 -6.80 7.80
C LEU A 21 -5.23 -6.88 6.83
N THR A 22 -5.64 -5.73 6.29
CA THR A 22 -6.76 -5.68 5.34
C THR A 22 -6.29 -5.03 4.05
N TYR A 23 -6.64 -5.65 2.92
CA TYR A 23 -6.32 -5.19 1.57
C TYR A 23 -7.54 -4.59 0.86
N THR A 24 -7.34 -3.47 0.17
CA THR A 24 -8.33 -2.88 -0.76
C THR A 24 -7.64 -2.32 -1.99
N VAL A 25 -8.28 -2.41 -3.15
CA VAL A 25 -7.77 -1.81 -4.39
C VAL A 25 -8.15 -0.33 -4.44
N ALA A 26 -7.16 0.52 -4.67
CA ALA A 26 -7.38 1.96 -4.81
C ALA A 26 -8.25 2.28 -6.02
N GLY A 27 -9.32 3.04 -5.81
CA GLY A 27 -10.21 3.49 -6.88
C GLY A 27 -11.23 2.45 -7.35
N ASP A 28 -11.30 1.29 -6.73
CA ASP A 28 -12.43 0.39 -6.96
C ASP A 28 -13.72 1.13 -6.61
N ASN A 29 -14.69 1.15 -7.54
CA ASN A 29 -15.87 2.00 -7.56
C ASN A 29 -15.52 3.48 -7.86
N THR A 30 -15.16 4.29 -6.87
CA THR A 30 -14.68 5.67 -7.03
C THR A 30 -13.53 5.98 -6.07
N LYS A 31 -12.74 7.04 -6.39
CA LYS A 31 -11.67 7.51 -5.50
C LYS A 31 -12.18 7.88 -4.11
N LYS A 32 -13.36 8.54 -4.03
CA LYS A 32 -14.01 8.92 -2.79
C LYS A 32 -14.45 7.69 -2.01
N LYS A 33 -15.12 6.73 -2.66
CA LYS A 33 -15.59 5.50 -2.03
C LYS A 33 -14.44 4.64 -1.53
N SER A 34 -13.35 4.55 -2.30
CA SER A 34 -12.12 3.86 -1.88
C SER A 34 -11.56 4.43 -0.57
N LEU A 35 -11.50 5.76 -0.42
CA LEU A 35 -11.08 6.39 0.84
C LEU A 35 -12.06 6.12 1.99
N GLU A 36 -13.36 6.15 1.74
CA GLU A 36 -14.39 5.85 2.75
C GLU A 36 -14.27 4.41 3.26
N ILE A 37 -14.13 3.43 2.34
CA ILE A 37 -13.93 2.03 2.68
C ILE A 37 -12.65 1.87 3.53
N LEU A 38 -11.53 2.42 3.05
CA LEU A 38 -10.25 2.35 3.76
C LEU A 38 -10.36 2.92 5.20
N LYS A 39 -11.08 4.03 5.37
CA LYS A 39 -11.36 4.62 6.69
C LYS A 39 -12.18 3.69 7.57
N SER A 40 -13.24 3.10 7.03
CA SER A 40 -14.13 2.22 7.78
C SER A 40 -13.42 0.96 8.27
N ILE A 41 -12.74 0.25 7.37
CA ILE A 41 -12.03 -0.98 7.73
C ILE A 41 -10.85 -0.72 8.67
N SER A 42 -10.22 0.47 8.61
CA SER A 42 -9.11 0.84 9.48
C SER A 42 -9.48 0.89 10.98
N ASN A 43 -10.76 0.92 11.33
CA ASN A 43 -11.20 0.84 12.71
C ASN A 43 -10.98 -0.56 13.31
N TYR A 44 -10.96 -1.58 12.48
CA TYR A 44 -10.82 -2.99 12.86
C TYR A 44 -9.44 -3.55 12.54
N ALA A 45 -8.81 -3.08 11.45
CA ALA A 45 -7.50 -3.53 11.01
C ALA A 45 -6.37 -2.91 11.85
N ASP A 46 -5.32 -3.67 12.08
CA ASP A 46 -4.06 -3.18 12.67
C ASP A 46 -3.22 -2.46 11.61
N ILE A 47 -3.22 -2.95 10.39
CA ILE A 47 -2.51 -2.41 9.24
C ILE A 47 -3.45 -2.41 8.04
N CYS A 48 -3.41 -1.34 7.25
CA CYS A 48 -4.17 -1.23 6.01
C CYS A 48 -3.24 -1.37 4.81
N GLU A 49 -3.63 -2.20 3.85
CA GLU A 49 -2.96 -2.33 2.56
C GLU A 49 -3.82 -1.71 1.46
N LEU A 50 -3.22 -0.85 0.67
CA LEU A 50 -3.84 -0.18 -0.47
C LEU A 50 -3.15 -0.60 -1.75
N GLY A 51 -3.84 -1.39 -2.57
CA GLY A 51 -3.34 -1.85 -3.86
C GLY A 51 -3.37 -0.73 -4.90
N PHE A 52 -2.27 -0.55 -5.63
CA PHE A 52 -2.30 0.23 -6.86
C PHE A 52 -2.60 -0.71 -8.04
N PRO A 53 -3.74 -0.51 -8.75
CA PRO A 53 -4.23 -1.48 -9.73
C PRO A 53 -3.31 -1.61 -10.93
N HIS A 54 -3.18 -2.82 -11.43
CA HIS A 54 -2.43 -3.18 -12.64
C HIS A 54 -3.34 -3.90 -13.62
N ASN A 55 -3.10 -3.72 -14.92
CA ASN A 55 -3.92 -4.33 -15.98
C ASN A 55 -3.63 -5.83 -16.21
N THR A 56 -2.47 -6.31 -15.74
CA THR A 56 -2.05 -7.71 -15.88
C THR A 56 -1.60 -8.26 -14.52
N PRO A 57 -2.51 -8.39 -13.54
CA PRO A 57 -2.17 -8.75 -12.16
C PRO A 57 -2.07 -10.28 -12.01
N ILE A 58 -1.02 -10.88 -12.60
CA ILE A 58 -0.85 -12.33 -12.73
C ILE A 58 -0.72 -13.09 -11.40
N ALA A 59 -0.29 -12.40 -10.33
CA ALA A 59 -0.16 -12.99 -9.00
C ALA A 59 -1.42 -12.82 -8.14
N ASP A 60 -2.45 -12.15 -8.64
CA ASP A 60 -3.67 -11.87 -7.89
C ASP A 60 -4.78 -12.87 -8.23
N GLY A 61 -5.64 -13.19 -7.25
CA GLY A 61 -6.85 -13.98 -7.46
C GLY A 61 -7.95 -13.17 -8.17
N GLY A 62 -8.97 -13.87 -8.70
CA GLY A 62 -10.03 -13.29 -9.54
C GLY A 62 -10.77 -12.10 -8.93
N GLN A 63 -10.95 -12.06 -7.62
CA GLN A 63 -11.61 -10.93 -6.94
C GLN A 63 -10.77 -9.65 -7.02
N ILE A 64 -9.46 -9.77 -6.78
CA ILE A 64 -8.52 -8.63 -6.86
C ILE A 64 -8.36 -8.19 -8.32
N GLN A 65 -8.25 -9.13 -9.26
CA GLN A 65 -8.22 -8.84 -10.70
C GLN A 65 -9.44 -8.05 -11.15
N THR A 66 -10.64 -8.49 -10.74
CA THR A 66 -11.90 -7.81 -11.07
C THR A 66 -11.97 -6.41 -10.47
N SER A 67 -11.51 -6.26 -9.23
CA SER A 67 -11.43 -4.97 -8.52
C SER A 67 -10.46 -4.01 -9.23
N ALA A 68 -9.27 -4.51 -9.60
CA ALA A 68 -8.27 -3.74 -10.35
C ALA A 68 -8.81 -3.31 -11.73
N TYR A 69 -9.51 -4.19 -12.45
CA TYR A 69 -10.15 -3.88 -13.72
C TYR A 69 -11.17 -2.74 -13.58
N ARG A 70 -12.08 -2.82 -12.57
CA ARG A 70 -13.05 -1.75 -12.30
C ARG A 70 -12.37 -0.43 -12.00
N ALA A 71 -11.33 -0.44 -11.17
CA ALA A 71 -10.58 0.76 -10.82
C ALA A 71 -9.93 1.42 -12.05
N ILE A 72 -9.29 0.62 -12.91
CA ILE A 72 -8.67 1.11 -14.15
C ILE A 72 -9.73 1.66 -15.11
N LYS A 73 -10.85 0.95 -15.30
CA LYS A 73 -11.97 1.41 -16.12
C LYS A 73 -12.55 2.74 -15.62
N ASN A 74 -12.54 2.97 -14.31
CA ASN A 74 -12.95 4.23 -13.68
C ASN A 74 -11.86 5.32 -13.72
N GLY A 75 -10.75 5.09 -14.43
CA GLY A 75 -9.73 6.08 -14.70
C GLY A 75 -8.79 6.39 -13.53
N ILE A 76 -8.61 5.43 -12.59
CA ILE A 76 -7.62 5.61 -11.51
C ILE A 76 -6.22 5.77 -12.09
N LYS A 77 -5.44 6.66 -11.51
CA LYS A 77 -4.03 6.90 -11.83
C LYS A 77 -3.18 6.69 -10.58
N ILE A 78 -1.90 6.40 -10.75
CA ILE A 78 -0.97 6.19 -9.63
C ILE A 78 -0.90 7.41 -8.69
N ASN A 79 -1.05 8.62 -9.21
CA ASN A 79 -1.10 9.83 -8.39
C ASN A 79 -2.35 9.91 -7.50
N ASP A 80 -3.44 9.28 -7.91
CA ASP A 80 -4.66 9.18 -7.10
C ASP A 80 -4.46 8.24 -5.90
N VAL A 81 -3.70 7.16 -6.10
CA VAL A 81 -3.33 6.23 -5.00
C VAL A 81 -2.56 6.98 -3.92
N PHE A 82 -1.56 7.78 -4.30
CA PHE A 82 -0.84 8.64 -3.35
C PHE A 82 -1.76 9.65 -2.66
N SER A 83 -2.72 10.20 -3.39
CA SER A 83 -3.69 11.15 -2.83
C SER A 83 -4.62 10.48 -1.82
N ILE A 84 -5.11 9.26 -2.11
CA ILE A 84 -5.92 8.45 -1.18
C ILE A 84 -5.11 8.16 0.09
N ALA A 85 -3.87 7.66 -0.04
CA ALA A 85 -2.99 7.37 1.09
C ALA A 85 -2.73 8.62 1.94
N LYS A 86 -2.41 9.75 1.31
CA LYS A 86 -2.18 11.03 1.98
C LYS A 86 -3.42 11.51 2.75
N ASN A 87 -4.60 11.43 2.14
CA ASN A 87 -5.86 11.85 2.78
C ASN A 87 -6.24 10.89 3.91
N PHE A 88 -6.02 9.59 3.76
CA PHE A 88 -6.16 8.61 4.83
C PHE A 88 -5.27 8.98 6.03
N LYS A 89 -3.99 9.25 5.80
CA LYS A 89 -3.03 9.61 6.87
C LYS A 89 -3.33 10.97 7.55
N LYS A 90 -4.05 11.89 6.90
CA LYS A 90 -4.55 13.10 7.58
C LYS A 90 -5.56 12.77 8.67
N ILE A 91 -6.38 11.74 8.47
CA ILE A 91 -7.47 11.34 9.36
C ILE A 91 -6.98 10.30 10.37
N LYS A 92 -6.23 9.32 9.91
CA LYS A 92 -5.72 8.17 10.70
C LYS A 92 -4.19 8.22 10.80
N LYS A 93 -3.64 9.26 11.45
CA LYS A 93 -2.20 9.54 11.51
C LYS A 93 -1.35 8.35 11.97
N ASN A 94 -1.82 7.62 12.96
CA ASN A 94 -1.09 6.52 13.61
C ASN A 94 -1.42 5.13 13.03
N LYS A 95 -2.36 5.02 12.08
CA LYS A 95 -2.67 3.77 11.40
C LYS A 95 -1.65 3.52 10.29
N PRO A 96 -0.91 2.38 10.31
CA PRO A 96 0.00 2.05 9.23
C PRO A 96 -0.75 1.87 7.90
N ILE A 97 -0.15 2.38 6.82
CA ILE A 97 -0.61 2.13 5.46
C ILE A 97 0.54 1.60 4.61
N ILE A 98 0.30 0.47 3.95
CA ILE A 98 1.22 -0.18 3.03
C ILE A 98 0.64 -0.01 1.62
N LEU A 99 1.46 0.36 0.63
CA LEU A 99 1.07 0.22 -0.77
C LEU A 99 1.53 -1.13 -1.31
N MET A 100 0.67 -1.79 -2.07
CA MET A 100 0.95 -3.08 -2.69
C MET A 100 0.69 -3.03 -4.18
N GLY A 101 1.58 -3.64 -4.97
CA GLY A 101 1.39 -3.76 -6.42
C GLY A 101 2.60 -4.28 -7.15
N TYR A 102 2.64 -4.03 -8.47
CA TYR A 102 3.62 -4.60 -9.38
C TYR A 102 4.76 -3.65 -9.68
N TYR A 103 5.97 -4.20 -9.82
CA TYR A 103 7.20 -3.42 -10.01
C TYR A 103 7.19 -2.60 -11.30
N ASN A 104 6.60 -3.10 -12.37
CA ASN A 104 6.51 -2.38 -13.63
C ASN A 104 5.92 -0.96 -13.46
N MET A 105 4.89 -0.81 -12.64
CA MET A 105 4.27 0.50 -12.34
C MET A 105 5.26 1.45 -11.64
N ILE A 106 6.07 0.92 -10.73
CA ILE A 106 7.11 1.66 -10.01
C ILE A 106 8.24 2.07 -10.95
N TYR A 107 8.68 1.13 -11.78
CA TYR A 107 9.75 1.34 -12.77
C TYR A 107 9.39 2.43 -13.76
N GLN A 108 8.19 2.37 -14.36
CA GLN A 108 7.71 3.38 -15.31
C GLN A 108 7.50 4.76 -14.67
N TYR A 109 7.12 4.81 -13.40
CA TYR A 109 6.99 6.07 -12.65
C TYR A 109 8.36 6.69 -12.33
N ASN A 110 9.43 5.93 -12.42
CA ASN A 110 10.77 6.14 -11.87
C ASN A 110 10.81 5.88 -10.36
N GLU A 111 11.62 4.90 -9.94
CA GLU A 111 11.70 4.45 -8.54
C GLU A 111 11.91 5.58 -7.52
N ASN A 112 12.85 6.49 -7.80
CA ASN A 112 13.16 7.57 -6.88
C ASN A 112 11.98 8.52 -6.71
N LYS A 113 11.34 8.90 -7.83
CA LYS A 113 10.13 9.74 -7.81
C LYS A 113 8.98 9.04 -7.09
N PHE A 114 8.80 7.72 -7.30
CA PHE A 114 7.79 6.92 -6.63
C PHE A 114 8.01 6.91 -5.11
N LEU A 115 9.23 6.63 -4.67
CA LEU A 115 9.58 6.61 -3.24
C LEU A 115 9.45 7.99 -2.60
N ASP A 116 9.79 9.06 -3.32
CA ASP A 116 9.56 10.43 -2.84
C ASP A 116 8.07 10.73 -2.67
N LYS A 117 7.22 10.25 -3.58
CA LYS A 117 5.76 10.36 -3.45
C LYS A 117 5.23 9.53 -2.28
N CYS A 118 5.72 8.30 -2.09
CA CYS A 118 5.39 7.49 -0.91
C CYS A 118 5.70 8.25 0.38
N LYS A 119 6.92 8.80 0.51
CA LYS A 119 7.32 9.59 1.67
C LYS A 119 6.44 10.82 1.89
N LYS A 120 6.17 11.60 0.84
CA LYS A 120 5.29 12.78 0.89
C LYS A 120 3.83 12.43 1.25
N SER A 121 3.40 11.22 0.92
CA SER A 121 2.07 10.69 1.23
C SER A 121 2.02 9.94 2.56
N LYS A 122 3.15 9.87 3.30
CA LYS A 122 3.30 9.18 4.59
C LYS A 122 2.95 7.69 4.51
N VAL A 123 3.31 7.03 3.41
CA VAL A 123 3.25 5.59 3.24
C VAL A 123 4.30 4.95 4.15
N ASP A 124 3.92 3.95 4.93
CA ASP A 124 4.76 3.31 5.93
C ASP A 124 5.54 2.11 5.37
N GLY A 125 4.99 1.43 4.36
CA GLY A 125 5.61 0.27 3.76
C GLY A 125 5.19 0.03 2.31
N LEU A 126 5.94 -0.87 1.66
CA LEU A 126 5.69 -1.33 0.29
C LEU A 126 5.76 -2.86 0.21
N ILE A 127 4.82 -3.46 -0.51
CA ILE A 127 4.85 -4.83 -0.99
C ILE A 127 4.92 -4.76 -2.52
N VAL A 128 5.95 -5.38 -3.11
CA VAL A 128 6.10 -5.47 -4.56
C VAL A 128 6.09 -6.95 -4.93
N VAL A 129 4.97 -7.40 -5.51
CA VAL A 129 4.63 -8.82 -5.64
C VAL A 129 5.51 -9.60 -6.63
N ASP A 130 6.08 -8.90 -7.61
CA ASP A 130 6.87 -9.45 -8.70
C ASP A 130 8.36 -9.05 -8.64
N LEU A 131 8.85 -8.63 -7.47
CA LEU A 131 10.26 -8.28 -7.27
C LEU A 131 10.89 -9.13 -6.14
N PRO A 132 11.27 -10.39 -6.41
CA PRO A 132 11.81 -11.31 -5.42
C PRO A 132 13.26 -11.00 -5.03
N TYR A 133 13.75 -11.70 -4.02
CA TYR A 133 15.17 -11.74 -3.70
C TYR A 133 15.88 -12.68 -4.69
N PRO A 134 17.10 -12.34 -5.18
CA PRO A 134 17.94 -11.19 -4.78
C PRO A 134 17.74 -9.91 -5.60
N GLU A 135 16.85 -9.87 -6.58
CA GLU A 135 16.63 -8.77 -7.53
C GLU A 135 16.16 -7.48 -6.83
N ASN A 136 15.45 -7.64 -5.71
CA ASN A 136 14.93 -6.52 -4.92
C ASN A 136 15.99 -5.77 -4.08
N LYS A 137 17.23 -6.29 -3.94
CA LYS A 137 18.26 -5.71 -3.02
C LYS A 137 18.45 -4.21 -3.20
N ASN A 138 18.57 -3.76 -4.45
CA ASN A 138 18.78 -2.34 -4.74
C ASN A 138 17.55 -1.50 -4.36
N PHE A 139 16.35 -1.94 -4.75
CA PHE A 139 15.10 -1.27 -4.43
C PHE A 139 14.83 -1.24 -2.92
N ALA A 140 15.04 -2.34 -2.22
CA ALA A 140 14.92 -2.42 -0.76
C ALA A 140 15.87 -1.44 -0.03
N SER A 141 17.11 -1.30 -0.53
CA SER A 141 18.06 -0.31 -0.03
C SER A 141 17.55 1.13 -0.21
N LYS A 142 16.97 1.44 -1.38
CA LYS A 142 16.36 2.74 -1.64
C LYS A 142 15.17 3.00 -0.71
N CYS A 143 14.30 2.02 -0.48
CA CYS A 143 13.19 2.10 0.48
C CYS A 143 13.70 2.43 1.89
N LYS A 144 14.72 1.70 2.38
CA LYS A 144 15.34 1.91 3.68
C LYS A 144 15.88 3.34 3.84
N LYS A 145 16.59 3.86 2.83
CA LYS A 145 17.10 5.25 2.82
C LYS A 145 15.99 6.30 2.91
N LYS A 146 14.78 6.00 2.40
CA LYS A 146 13.61 6.89 2.48
C LYS A 146 12.75 6.68 3.73
N GLY A 147 13.10 5.71 4.60
CA GLY A 147 12.35 5.36 5.80
C GLY A 147 11.05 4.60 5.51
N ILE A 148 10.97 3.89 4.39
CA ILE A 148 9.85 3.07 3.97
C ILE A 148 10.22 1.60 4.21
N THR A 149 9.35 0.85 4.90
CA THR A 149 9.56 -0.59 5.12
C THR A 149 9.29 -1.35 3.81
N PHE A 150 10.28 -2.06 3.31
CA PHE A 150 10.07 -3.00 2.21
C PHE A 150 9.73 -4.38 2.79
N ILE A 151 8.59 -4.94 2.36
CA ILE A 151 8.01 -6.18 2.89
C ILE A 151 8.08 -7.24 1.79
N GLN A 152 8.58 -8.41 2.14
CA GLN A 152 8.70 -9.59 1.29
C GLN A 152 7.77 -10.70 1.76
#